data_35e44f5e5571e9ead2d840eb9756dc43
#
_entry.id   35e44f5e5571e9ead2d840eb9756dc43
#
_cell.length_a   1.000
_cell.length_b   1.000
_cell.length_c   1.000
_cell.angle_alpha   90.00
_cell.angle_beta   90.00
_cell.angle_gamma   90.00
#
_symmetry.space_group_name_H-M   'P 1'
#
loop_
_entity.id
_entity.type
_entity.pdbx_description
1 polymer ?
#
loop_
_entity_poly.entity_id
_entity_poly.type
_entity_poly.pdbx_seq_one_letter_code
_entity_poly.pdbx_strand_id
1 'polypeptide(L)'
;MGKVTGFMELDRVERDYEPVEDRIKHFKEFLIPLDQTKVSEQGARCMDCGIPYCHQGCPVNNLIPDWNDLIYNNRWKEALDLLQSTNNFPEFTGRICPAPCEASCTLNITDNPVAIKTIECSIVDKGWEEGWIKPIISNKKTGKKVAVIGSGPSGLACAQQLARAGHSVVVFEKNARIGGLLRIGIPDFKMEKHLIDRRMSQMEAEGVEFRVDSHIGKNIKIEELNKDFDAIAFCGGSENPRDLPVKGRELKGIYFAMEFLSQQNDRVAGNKIDP
;
A
#
# COMPACT_ATOMS: atom_id res chain seq x y z
N MET A 1 12.26 12.69 19.53
CA MET A 1 13.01 11.53 20.08
C MET A 1 12.06 10.71 20.92
N GLY A 2 11.92 9.41 20.65
CA GLY A 2 11.17 8.50 21.50
C GLY A 2 11.66 8.53 22.94
N LYS A 3 11.21 7.63 23.80
CA LYS A 3 11.74 7.55 25.17
C LYS A 3 13.18 7.04 25.10
N VAL A 4 14.15 7.77 25.67
CA VAL A 4 15.60 7.45 25.59
C VAL A 4 15.91 6.00 25.97
N THR A 5 15.20 5.45 26.95
CA THR A 5 15.33 4.07 27.45
C THR A 5 14.18 3.15 27.03
N GLY A 6 13.28 3.63 26.15
CA GLY A 6 12.04 2.91 25.81
C GLY A 6 12.28 1.50 25.25
N PHE A 7 13.30 1.33 24.45
CA PHE A 7 13.68 0.01 23.89
C PHE A 7 14.19 -0.99 24.96
N MET A 8 14.60 -0.50 26.12
CA MET A 8 15.06 -1.32 27.25
C MET A 8 13.92 -1.67 28.24
N GLU A 9 12.84 -0.87 28.22
CA GLU A 9 11.76 -0.95 29.20
C GLU A 9 10.47 -1.56 28.63
N LEU A 10 10.31 -1.49 27.30
CA LEU A 10 9.09 -1.88 26.61
C LEU A 10 9.38 -3.01 25.63
N ASP A 11 8.63 -4.08 25.73
CA ASP A 11 8.69 -5.18 24.77
C ASP A 11 8.05 -4.79 23.43
N ARG A 12 8.48 -5.45 22.35
CA ARG A 12 7.79 -5.35 21.05
C ARG A 12 6.42 -5.99 21.15
N VAL A 13 5.39 -5.25 20.75
CA VAL A 13 4.02 -5.74 20.62
C VAL A 13 3.56 -5.53 19.19
N GLU A 14 2.98 -6.57 18.60
CA GLU A 14 2.37 -6.54 17.27
C GLU A 14 0.84 -6.67 17.39
N ARG A 15 0.16 -6.47 16.25
CA ARG A 15 -1.27 -6.70 16.13
C ARG A 15 -1.59 -8.18 16.37
N ASP A 16 -2.61 -8.44 17.16
CA ASP A 16 -3.11 -9.77 17.40
C ASP A 16 -3.94 -10.30 16.22
N TYR A 17 -4.31 -11.55 16.31
CA TYR A 17 -5.19 -12.23 15.35
C TYR A 17 -6.53 -12.54 16.02
N GLU A 18 -7.60 -12.45 15.24
CA GLU A 18 -8.88 -13.03 15.68
C GLU A 18 -8.71 -14.53 15.98
N PRO A 19 -9.52 -15.08 16.91
CA PRO A 19 -9.52 -16.52 17.20
C PRO A 19 -9.70 -17.35 15.92
N VAL A 20 -9.02 -18.49 15.85
CA VAL A 20 -9.06 -19.35 14.64
C VAL A 20 -10.48 -19.72 14.26
N GLU A 21 -11.32 -20.01 15.26
CA GLU A 21 -12.73 -20.41 15.07
C GLU A 21 -13.58 -19.31 14.41
N ASP A 22 -13.16 -18.05 14.51
CA ASP A 22 -13.89 -16.92 13.94
C ASP A 22 -13.34 -16.55 12.57
N ARG A 23 -12.03 -16.39 12.42
CA ARG A 23 -11.40 -15.97 11.16
C ARG A 23 -11.56 -16.97 10.02
N ILE A 24 -11.82 -18.26 10.29
CA ILE A 24 -12.11 -19.26 9.26
C ILE A 24 -13.53 -19.16 8.68
N LYS A 25 -14.41 -18.36 9.29
CA LYS A 25 -15.81 -18.20 8.86
C LYS A 25 -16.00 -17.09 7.83
N HIS A 26 -14.97 -16.27 7.56
CA HIS A 26 -15.07 -15.13 6.65
C HIS A 26 -13.75 -14.88 5.91
N PHE A 27 -13.78 -13.94 4.96
CA PHE A 27 -12.61 -13.51 4.17
C PHE A 27 -12.13 -12.10 4.52
N LYS A 28 -12.64 -11.49 5.60
CA LYS A 28 -12.26 -10.15 6.06
C LYS A 28 -10.86 -10.15 6.69
N GLU A 29 -10.25 -8.99 6.81
CA GLU A 29 -9.04 -8.81 7.63
C GLU A 29 -9.30 -9.33 9.04
N PHE A 30 -8.35 -10.10 9.57
CA PHE A 30 -8.46 -10.73 10.89
C PHE A 30 -7.38 -10.24 11.87
N LEU A 31 -6.64 -9.20 11.51
CA LEU A 31 -5.69 -8.55 12.40
C LEU A 31 -6.43 -7.59 13.34
N ILE A 32 -6.23 -7.74 14.63
CA ILE A 32 -6.78 -6.87 15.67
C ILE A 32 -5.80 -5.69 15.85
N PRO A 33 -6.23 -4.45 15.59
CA PRO A 33 -5.38 -3.27 15.78
C PRO A 33 -4.93 -3.12 17.24
N LEU A 34 -3.76 -2.55 17.44
CA LEU A 34 -3.33 -2.10 18.77
C LEU A 34 -4.12 -0.86 19.16
N ASP A 35 -4.43 -0.72 20.46
CA ASP A 35 -4.92 0.54 21.01
C ASP A 35 -3.86 1.66 20.92
N GLN A 36 -4.32 2.91 20.99
CA GLN A 36 -3.45 4.08 20.82
C GLN A 36 -2.32 4.15 21.85
N THR A 37 -2.55 3.68 23.08
CA THR A 37 -1.54 3.67 24.14
C THR A 37 -0.40 2.73 23.77
N LYS A 38 -0.74 1.51 23.36
CA LYS A 38 0.24 0.52 22.90
C LYS A 38 0.99 0.98 21.65
N VAL A 39 0.32 1.62 20.71
CA VAL A 39 1.00 2.20 19.54
C VAL A 39 2.00 3.27 19.95
N SER A 40 1.63 4.15 20.89
CA SER A 40 2.54 5.17 21.47
C SER A 40 3.74 4.53 22.16
N GLU A 41 3.53 3.45 22.95
CA GLU A 41 4.60 2.68 23.58
C GLU A 41 5.54 2.06 22.55
N GLN A 42 5.02 1.55 21.42
CA GLN A 42 5.86 1.04 20.33
C GLN A 42 6.67 2.15 19.67
N GLY A 43 6.11 3.35 19.52
CA GLY A 43 6.84 4.54 19.08
C GLY A 43 7.98 4.91 20.03
N ALA A 44 7.74 4.80 21.35
CA ALA A 44 8.74 5.06 22.39
C ALA A 44 9.98 4.15 22.31
N ARG A 45 9.86 2.95 21.70
CA ARG A 45 10.98 2.04 21.51
C ARG A 45 12.01 2.51 20.49
N CYS A 46 11.69 3.53 19.69
CA CYS A 46 12.61 4.05 18.69
C CYS A 46 13.79 4.79 19.35
N MET A 47 15.02 4.34 19.04
CA MET A 47 16.26 4.92 19.56
C MET A 47 16.62 6.26 18.89
N ASP A 48 15.91 6.70 17.88
CA ASP A 48 16.22 7.90 17.09
C ASP A 48 17.68 7.93 16.62
N CYS A 49 18.08 6.90 15.88
CA CYS A 49 19.47 6.74 15.44
C CYS A 49 19.93 7.90 14.56
N GLY A 50 21.08 8.49 14.84
CA GLY A 50 21.67 9.55 14.03
C GLY A 50 21.94 9.16 12.57
N ILE A 51 22.10 7.85 12.30
CA ILE A 51 22.06 7.24 10.96
C ILE A 51 20.90 6.25 10.95
N PRO A 52 19.72 6.65 10.46
CA PRO A 52 18.52 5.81 10.52
C PRO A 52 18.54 4.77 9.41
N TYR A 53 19.13 3.60 9.65
CA TYR A 53 19.18 2.51 8.69
C TYR A 53 17.79 2.04 8.21
N CYS A 54 16.76 2.24 9.03
CA CYS A 54 15.37 1.98 8.65
C CYS A 54 14.91 2.87 7.47
N HIS A 55 15.39 4.11 7.31
CA HIS A 55 15.15 4.92 6.12
C HIS A 55 15.76 4.28 4.87
N GLN A 56 17.02 3.86 4.96
CA GLN A 56 17.73 3.24 3.83
C GLN A 56 17.15 1.88 3.47
N GLY A 57 16.65 1.14 4.46
CA GLY A 57 15.96 -0.13 4.26
C GLY A 57 14.56 0.02 3.66
N CYS A 58 13.98 1.23 3.68
CA CYS A 58 12.68 1.51 3.10
C CYS A 58 12.83 2.00 1.64
N PRO A 59 12.28 1.32 0.62
CA PRO A 59 12.39 1.74 -0.78
C PRO A 59 11.81 3.14 -1.08
N VAL A 60 10.89 3.63 -0.25
CA VAL A 60 10.33 4.98 -0.38
C VAL A 60 10.97 5.99 0.59
N ASN A 61 12.00 5.58 1.33
CA ASN A 61 12.74 6.41 2.28
C ASN A 61 11.84 7.11 3.31
N ASN A 62 10.93 6.38 3.92
CA ASN A 62 10.05 6.88 4.96
C ASN A 62 10.83 7.46 6.15
N LEU A 63 10.39 8.60 6.67
CA LEU A 63 10.99 9.32 7.81
C LEU A 63 10.57 8.67 9.15
N ILE A 64 11.06 7.45 9.38
CA ILE A 64 10.54 6.52 10.41
C ILE A 64 10.80 7.01 11.84
N PRO A 65 12.00 7.42 12.25
CA PRO A 65 12.22 7.94 13.60
C PRO A 65 11.33 9.14 13.93
N ASP A 66 11.16 10.04 12.96
CA ASP A 66 10.40 11.28 13.15
C ASP A 66 8.92 10.98 13.44
N TRP A 67 8.28 10.10 12.67
CA TRP A 67 6.88 9.76 13.00
C TRP A 67 6.75 8.92 14.27
N ASN A 68 7.75 8.10 14.63
CA ASN A 68 7.74 7.37 15.89
C ASN A 68 7.76 8.33 17.08
N ASP A 69 8.58 9.40 17.00
CA ASP A 69 8.59 10.47 17.99
C ASP A 69 7.24 11.17 18.07
N LEU A 70 6.66 11.53 16.93
CA LEU A 70 5.35 12.18 16.88
C LEU A 70 4.25 11.31 17.52
N ILE A 71 4.26 9.99 17.26
CA ILE A 71 3.32 9.04 17.85
C ILE A 71 3.54 8.91 19.37
N TYR A 72 4.78 8.80 19.81
CA TYR A 72 5.11 8.78 21.23
C TYR A 72 4.58 10.03 21.96
N ASN A 73 4.66 11.19 21.32
CA ASN A 73 4.18 12.47 21.84
C ASN A 73 2.69 12.75 21.53
N ASN A 74 1.93 11.74 21.10
CA ASN A 74 0.49 11.82 20.78
C ASN A 74 0.13 12.85 19.68
N ARG A 75 1.07 13.13 18.76
CA ARG A 75 0.93 14.08 17.64
C ARG A 75 0.54 13.36 16.35
N TRP A 76 -0.58 12.67 16.38
CA TRP A 76 -1.03 11.74 15.32
C TRP A 76 -1.21 12.40 13.95
N LYS A 77 -1.82 13.60 13.93
CA LYS A 77 -2.03 14.29 12.65
C LYS A 77 -0.71 14.68 11.99
N GLU A 78 0.24 15.15 12.75
CA GLU A 78 1.56 15.50 12.22
C GLU A 78 2.34 14.27 11.79
N ALA A 79 2.19 13.15 12.50
CA ALA A 79 2.75 11.87 12.08
C ALA A 79 2.16 11.42 10.74
N LEU A 80 0.86 11.61 10.52
CA LEU A 80 0.22 11.33 9.24
C LEU A 80 0.73 12.24 8.12
N ASP A 81 0.82 13.55 8.37
CA ASP A 81 1.30 14.52 7.38
C ASP A 81 2.75 14.18 6.97
N LEU A 82 3.58 13.82 7.94
CA LEU A 82 4.96 13.39 7.68
C LEU A 82 5.01 12.04 6.91
N LEU A 83 4.23 11.04 7.31
CA LEU A 83 4.16 9.75 6.63
C LEU A 83 3.72 9.90 5.18
N GLN A 84 2.72 10.74 4.91
CA GLN A 84 2.22 10.98 3.56
C GLN A 84 3.17 11.84 2.69
N SER A 85 4.18 12.46 3.27
CA SER A 85 5.19 13.19 2.50
C SER A 85 6.09 12.28 1.65
N THR A 86 6.24 11.03 2.06
CA THR A 86 7.06 10.01 1.36
C THR A 86 6.26 8.83 0.83
N ASN A 87 5.11 8.52 1.43
CA ASN A 87 4.29 7.36 1.08
C ASN A 87 2.85 7.76 0.73
N ASN A 88 2.44 7.52 -0.51
CA ASN A 88 1.10 7.82 -0.98
C ASN A 88 0.02 6.95 -0.31
N PHE A 89 0.33 5.67 -0.02
CA PHE A 89 -0.65 4.66 0.37
C PHE A 89 -0.20 3.84 1.59
N PRO A 90 -0.05 4.48 2.77
CA PRO A 90 0.40 3.78 3.97
C PRO A 90 -0.54 2.66 4.44
N GLU A 91 -1.83 2.72 4.07
CA GLU A 91 -2.79 1.66 4.35
C GLU A 91 -2.47 0.36 3.61
N PHE A 92 -1.85 0.44 2.42
CA PHE A 92 -1.42 -0.73 1.68
C PHE A 92 -0.12 -1.28 2.24
N THR A 93 0.90 -0.43 2.37
CA THR A 93 2.20 -0.84 2.89
C THR A 93 2.12 -1.30 4.35
N GLY A 94 1.37 -0.62 5.19
CA GLY A 94 1.14 -1.01 6.59
C GLY A 94 0.46 -2.38 6.76
N ARG A 95 -0.18 -2.91 5.70
CA ARG A 95 -0.80 -4.25 5.70
C ARG A 95 0.05 -5.31 5.02
N ILE A 96 0.61 -5.02 3.85
CA ILE A 96 1.19 -6.05 2.98
C ILE A 96 2.69 -5.94 2.74
N CYS A 97 3.33 -4.84 3.10
CA CYS A 97 4.77 -4.68 2.95
C CYS A 97 5.52 -5.73 3.80
N PRO A 98 6.60 -6.35 3.27
CA PRO A 98 7.46 -7.25 4.06
C PRO A 98 8.29 -6.51 5.13
N ALA A 99 8.17 -5.19 5.23
CA ALA A 99 8.83 -4.33 6.21
C ALA A 99 10.37 -4.46 6.25
N PRO A 100 11.07 -4.24 5.13
CA PRO A 100 12.53 -4.27 5.13
C PRO A 100 13.14 -3.21 6.06
N CYS A 101 12.39 -2.17 6.39
CA CYS A 101 12.77 -1.18 7.40
C CYS A 101 12.92 -1.78 8.81
N GLU A 102 12.10 -2.76 9.18
CA GLU A 102 12.23 -3.48 10.45
C GLU A 102 13.46 -4.38 10.46
N ALA A 103 13.72 -5.07 9.33
CA ALA A 103 14.96 -5.86 9.18
C ALA A 103 16.21 -4.98 9.27
N SER A 104 16.14 -3.74 8.81
CA SER A 104 17.24 -2.77 8.84
C SER A 104 17.31 -1.96 10.14
N CYS A 105 16.34 -2.12 11.05
CA CYS A 105 16.34 -1.42 12.32
C CYS A 105 17.57 -1.82 13.16
N THR A 106 18.34 -0.84 13.65
CA THR A 106 19.54 -1.10 14.46
C THR A 106 19.23 -1.94 15.70
N LEU A 107 18.05 -1.77 16.28
CA LEU A 107 17.61 -2.55 17.43
C LEU A 107 17.51 -4.05 17.10
N ASN A 108 17.27 -4.41 15.84
CA ASN A 108 17.18 -5.81 15.38
C ASN A 108 18.52 -6.58 15.43
N ILE A 109 19.60 -5.93 15.82
CA ILE A 109 20.92 -6.60 15.99
C ILE A 109 20.95 -7.42 17.29
N THR A 110 20.36 -6.92 18.35
CA THR A 110 20.46 -7.50 19.71
C THR A 110 19.10 -7.77 20.36
N ASP A 111 18.02 -7.23 19.78
CA ASP A 111 16.65 -7.35 20.30
C ASP A 111 15.65 -7.36 19.13
N ASN A 112 14.35 -7.30 19.44
CA ASN A 112 13.30 -7.16 18.44
C ASN A 112 13.24 -5.72 17.88
N PRO A 113 13.13 -5.53 16.56
CA PRO A 113 13.04 -4.19 15.96
C PRO A 113 11.81 -3.42 16.45
N VAL A 114 11.78 -2.12 16.21
CA VAL A 114 10.56 -1.33 16.37
C VAL A 114 9.46 -1.88 15.47
N ALA A 115 8.21 -1.91 15.94
CA ALA A 115 7.04 -2.37 15.19
C ALA A 115 6.60 -1.33 14.14
N ILE A 116 7.50 -0.98 13.22
CA ILE A 116 7.39 0.14 12.27
C ILE A 116 6.13 0.01 11.41
N LYS A 117 5.93 -1.17 10.83
CA LYS A 117 4.78 -1.46 9.96
C LYS A 117 3.44 -1.34 10.70
N THR A 118 3.40 -1.77 11.96
CA THR A 118 2.21 -1.65 12.80
C THR A 118 1.89 -0.20 13.11
N ILE A 119 2.91 0.60 13.46
CA ILE A 119 2.76 2.04 13.71
C ILE A 119 2.29 2.76 12.44
N GLU A 120 2.91 2.50 11.30
CA GLU A 120 2.52 3.04 9.99
C GLU A 120 1.04 2.80 9.69
N CYS A 121 0.58 1.55 9.85
CA CYS A 121 -0.80 1.18 9.65
C CYS A 121 -1.75 1.93 10.59
N SER A 122 -1.39 2.03 11.86
CA SER A 122 -2.20 2.73 12.87
C SER A 122 -2.31 4.22 12.59
N ILE A 123 -1.25 4.86 12.12
CA ILE A 123 -1.26 6.28 11.74
C ILE A 123 -2.28 6.54 10.62
N VAL A 124 -2.21 5.76 9.54
CA VAL A 124 -3.09 6.00 8.39
C VAL A 124 -4.53 5.62 8.65
N ASP A 125 -4.77 4.53 9.38
CA ASP A 125 -6.12 4.10 9.72
C ASP A 125 -6.81 5.17 10.58
N LYS A 126 -6.12 5.68 11.62
CA LYS A 126 -6.61 6.81 12.40
C LYS A 126 -6.85 8.06 11.54
N GLY A 127 -5.96 8.35 10.60
CA GLY A 127 -6.11 9.48 9.68
C GLY A 127 -7.39 9.42 8.83
N TRP A 128 -7.81 8.22 8.43
CA TRP A 128 -9.07 8.00 7.76
C TRP A 128 -10.28 8.10 8.70
N GLU A 129 -10.19 7.50 9.87
CA GLU A 129 -11.25 7.54 10.89
C GLU A 129 -11.60 8.97 11.31
N GLU A 130 -10.58 9.79 11.54
CA GLU A 130 -10.71 11.20 11.94
C GLU A 130 -11.02 12.15 10.75
N GLY A 131 -11.07 11.62 9.52
CA GLY A 131 -11.33 12.42 8.32
C GLY A 131 -10.24 13.44 8.00
N TRP A 132 -9.00 13.21 8.43
CA TRP A 132 -7.86 14.08 8.12
C TRP A 132 -7.36 13.91 6.68
N ILE A 133 -7.54 12.72 6.11
CA ILE A 133 -7.14 12.44 4.73
C ILE A 133 -8.22 12.99 3.79
N LYS A 134 -7.86 14.05 3.06
CA LYS A 134 -8.75 14.74 2.13
C LYS A 134 -8.11 14.84 0.76
N PRO A 135 -8.91 15.03 -0.32
CA PRO A 135 -8.39 15.31 -1.64
C PRO A 135 -7.53 16.58 -1.66
N ILE A 136 -6.35 16.49 -2.30
CA ILE A 136 -5.44 17.62 -2.51
C ILE A 136 -5.56 18.08 -3.95
N ILE A 137 -6.26 19.19 -4.18
CA ILE A 137 -6.52 19.73 -5.51
C ILE A 137 -5.49 20.81 -5.83
N SER A 138 -4.77 20.65 -6.94
CA SER A 138 -3.82 21.67 -7.39
C SER A 138 -4.54 22.94 -7.86
N ASN A 139 -4.09 24.06 -7.32
CA ASN A 139 -4.57 25.39 -7.76
C ASN A 139 -3.95 25.84 -9.10
N LYS A 140 -2.87 25.18 -9.54
CA LYS A 140 -2.17 25.49 -10.80
C LYS A 140 -2.37 24.35 -11.78
N LYS A 141 -2.89 24.66 -12.96
CA LYS A 141 -2.98 23.69 -14.06
C LYS A 141 -1.83 23.90 -15.02
N THR A 142 -1.13 22.84 -15.36
CA THR A 142 0.04 22.87 -16.27
C THR A 142 -0.38 22.87 -17.74
N GLY A 143 -1.61 22.50 -18.05
CA GLY A 143 -2.08 22.25 -19.40
C GLY A 143 -1.56 20.96 -20.04
N LYS A 144 -0.73 20.19 -19.32
CA LYS A 144 -0.15 18.93 -19.79
C LYS A 144 -1.05 17.74 -19.43
N LYS A 145 -1.13 16.79 -20.37
CA LYS A 145 -1.87 15.53 -20.22
C LYS A 145 -0.91 14.36 -20.12
N VAL A 146 -1.09 13.53 -19.12
CA VAL A 146 -0.25 12.33 -18.90
C VAL A 146 -1.11 11.08 -18.88
N ALA A 147 -0.71 10.07 -19.66
CA ALA A 147 -1.26 8.72 -19.61
C ALA A 147 -0.44 7.88 -18.65
N VAL A 148 -1.07 7.20 -17.70
CA VAL A 148 -0.44 6.23 -16.82
C VAL A 148 -0.99 4.85 -17.18
N ILE A 149 -0.11 3.92 -17.57
CA ILE A 149 -0.50 2.58 -18.00
C ILE A 149 -0.29 1.60 -16.87
N GLY A 150 -1.40 1.08 -16.31
CA GLY A 150 -1.45 0.19 -15.18
C GLY A 150 -1.87 0.90 -13.89
N SER A 151 -2.78 0.27 -13.16
CA SER A 151 -3.36 0.76 -11.91
C SER A 151 -2.85 0.05 -10.66
N GLY A 152 -1.71 -0.61 -10.74
CA GLY A 152 -1.02 -1.12 -9.56
C GLY A 152 -0.52 0.03 -8.65
N PRO A 153 0.06 -0.27 -7.47
CA PRO A 153 0.53 0.75 -6.52
C PRO A 153 1.42 1.81 -7.16
N SER A 154 2.33 1.39 -8.05
CA SER A 154 3.24 2.30 -8.77
C SER A 154 2.48 3.29 -9.67
N GLY A 155 1.53 2.78 -10.47
CA GLY A 155 0.73 3.62 -11.35
C GLY A 155 -0.18 4.57 -10.58
N LEU A 156 -0.82 4.10 -9.53
CA LEU A 156 -1.66 4.93 -8.67
C LEU A 156 -0.85 6.05 -8.00
N ALA A 157 0.35 5.73 -7.46
CA ALA A 157 1.21 6.75 -6.84
C ALA A 157 1.69 7.79 -7.87
N CYS A 158 2.12 7.35 -9.05
CA CYS A 158 2.49 8.22 -10.16
C CYS A 158 1.33 9.14 -10.55
N ALA A 159 0.14 8.59 -10.75
CA ALA A 159 -1.05 9.34 -11.13
C ALA A 159 -1.44 10.39 -10.09
N GLN A 160 -1.44 10.02 -8.80
CA GLN A 160 -1.77 10.93 -7.73
C GLN A 160 -0.80 12.11 -7.65
N GLN A 161 0.51 11.85 -7.69
CA GLN A 161 1.51 12.91 -7.62
C GLN A 161 1.44 13.84 -8.85
N LEU A 162 1.22 13.30 -10.03
CA LEU A 162 1.04 14.10 -11.25
C LEU A 162 -0.21 14.98 -11.20
N ALA A 163 -1.34 14.46 -10.70
CA ALA A 163 -2.55 15.22 -10.51
C ALA A 163 -2.37 16.36 -9.50
N ARG A 164 -1.71 16.09 -8.38
CA ARG A 164 -1.35 17.08 -7.36
C ARG A 164 -0.36 18.14 -7.88
N ALA A 165 0.50 17.77 -8.83
CA ALA A 165 1.36 18.72 -9.55
C ALA A 165 0.61 19.57 -10.57
N GLY A 166 -0.68 19.29 -10.84
CA GLY A 166 -1.56 20.08 -11.72
C GLY A 166 -1.65 19.58 -13.16
N HIS A 167 -1.18 18.38 -13.45
CA HIS A 167 -1.38 17.74 -14.75
C HIS A 167 -2.78 17.12 -14.85
N SER A 168 -3.29 17.00 -16.09
CA SER A 168 -4.44 16.15 -16.40
C SER A 168 -3.96 14.71 -16.54
N VAL A 169 -4.49 13.79 -15.73
CA VAL A 169 -3.98 12.41 -15.64
C VAL A 169 -5.09 11.42 -15.96
N VAL A 170 -4.78 10.48 -16.85
CA VAL A 170 -5.66 9.33 -17.15
C VAL A 170 -4.89 8.05 -16.85
N VAL A 171 -5.46 7.20 -16.00
CA VAL A 171 -4.93 5.85 -15.71
C VAL A 171 -5.67 4.83 -16.56
N PHE A 172 -4.93 4.06 -17.35
CA PHE A 172 -5.44 2.97 -18.17
C PHE A 172 -5.19 1.64 -17.48
N GLU A 173 -6.24 0.88 -17.22
CA GLU A 173 -6.18 -0.44 -16.61
C GLU A 173 -6.79 -1.48 -17.55
N LYS A 174 -6.08 -2.57 -17.81
CA LYS A 174 -6.54 -3.64 -18.68
C LYS A 174 -7.67 -4.48 -18.10
N ASN A 175 -7.73 -4.58 -16.77
CA ASN A 175 -8.79 -5.32 -16.06
C ASN A 175 -10.02 -4.43 -15.85
N ALA A 176 -11.14 -5.06 -15.52
CA ALA A 176 -12.40 -4.38 -15.23
C ALA A 176 -12.40 -3.59 -13.91
N ARG A 177 -11.35 -3.72 -13.10
CA ARG A 177 -11.24 -3.06 -11.79
C ARG A 177 -9.83 -2.55 -11.51
N ILE A 178 -9.76 -1.35 -10.95
CA ILE A 178 -8.52 -0.67 -10.57
C ILE A 178 -7.87 -1.34 -9.36
N GLY A 179 -6.53 -1.32 -9.29
CA GLY A 179 -5.74 -1.75 -8.15
C GLY A 179 -4.62 -2.73 -8.46
N GLY A 180 -4.57 -3.28 -9.69
CA GLY A 180 -3.55 -4.24 -10.09
C GLY A 180 -3.47 -5.42 -9.11
N LEU A 181 -2.26 -5.85 -8.73
CA LEU A 181 -2.06 -6.97 -7.81
C LEU A 181 -2.68 -6.76 -6.41
N LEU A 182 -2.89 -5.53 -5.97
CA LEU A 182 -3.61 -5.25 -4.72
C LEU A 182 -5.06 -5.79 -4.79
N ARG A 183 -5.68 -5.65 -5.97
CA ARG A 183 -7.06 -6.07 -6.22
C ARG A 183 -7.16 -7.56 -6.54
N ILE A 184 -6.35 -8.04 -7.48
CA ILE A 184 -6.48 -9.38 -8.03
C ILE A 184 -5.55 -10.42 -7.39
N GLY A 185 -4.47 -9.98 -6.71
CA GLY A 185 -3.46 -10.88 -6.13
C GLY A 185 -3.53 -11.00 -4.61
N ILE A 186 -3.77 -9.91 -3.89
CA ILE A 186 -3.82 -9.92 -2.43
C ILE A 186 -5.20 -10.42 -1.95
N PRO A 187 -5.27 -11.46 -1.09
CA PRO A 187 -6.53 -11.90 -0.49
C PRO A 187 -7.12 -10.86 0.47
N ASP A 188 -8.46 -10.81 0.56
CA ASP A 188 -9.17 -9.85 1.41
C ASP A 188 -8.80 -9.99 2.89
N PHE A 189 -8.51 -11.19 3.36
CA PHE A 189 -8.06 -11.40 4.74
C PHE A 189 -6.68 -10.79 5.08
N LYS A 190 -5.92 -10.35 4.06
CA LYS A 190 -4.70 -9.56 4.21
C LYS A 190 -4.94 -8.06 4.04
N MET A 191 -5.84 -7.70 3.14
CA MET A 191 -6.20 -6.32 2.83
C MET A 191 -7.55 -6.28 2.11
N GLU A 192 -8.55 -5.74 2.77
CA GLU A 192 -9.90 -5.60 2.21
C GLU A 192 -9.92 -4.57 1.07
N LYS A 193 -10.73 -4.84 0.05
CA LYS A 193 -10.70 -4.06 -1.20
C LYS A 193 -11.35 -2.69 -1.08
N HIS A 194 -12.19 -2.47 -0.07
CA HIS A 194 -12.75 -1.14 0.21
C HIS A 194 -11.66 -0.08 0.47
N LEU A 195 -10.47 -0.50 0.94
CA LEU A 195 -9.33 0.40 1.13
C LEU A 195 -8.83 0.97 -0.21
N ILE A 196 -8.86 0.15 -1.27
CA ILE A 196 -8.52 0.60 -2.62
C ILE A 196 -9.62 1.54 -3.12
N ASP A 197 -10.90 1.17 -2.96
CA ASP A 197 -12.03 1.94 -3.46
C ASP A 197 -12.09 3.34 -2.81
N ARG A 198 -11.88 3.40 -1.50
CA ARG A 198 -11.77 4.66 -0.75
C ARG A 198 -10.64 5.56 -1.28
N ARG A 199 -9.47 4.98 -1.60
CA ARG A 199 -8.34 5.73 -2.16
C ARG A 199 -8.60 6.18 -3.59
N MET A 200 -9.25 5.36 -4.40
CA MET A 200 -9.67 5.74 -5.75
C MET A 200 -10.61 6.94 -5.71
N SER A 201 -11.64 6.91 -4.86
CA SER A 201 -12.57 8.04 -4.73
C SER A 201 -11.87 9.34 -4.34
N GLN A 202 -10.84 9.28 -3.48
CA GLN A 202 -9.99 10.44 -3.19
C GLN A 202 -9.25 10.93 -4.45
N MET A 203 -8.64 10.00 -5.20
CA MET A 203 -7.86 10.36 -6.39
C MET A 203 -8.74 10.92 -7.52
N GLU A 204 -9.96 10.41 -7.67
CA GLU A 204 -10.96 10.96 -8.59
C GLU A 204 -11.32 12.40 -8.21
N ALA A 205 -11.51 12.67 -6.91
CA ALA A 205 -11.73 14.02 -6.42
C ALA A 205 -10.50 14.95 -6.58
N GLU A 206 -9.28 14.38 -6.64
CA GLU A 206 -8.04 15.09 -6.98
C GLU A 206 -7.90 15.34 -8.50
N GLY A 207 -8.77 14.74 -9.33
CA GLY A 207 -8.84 14.94 -10.77
C GLY A 207 -8.17 13.86 -11.61
N VAL A 208 -7.92 12.70 -11.05
CA VAL A 208 -7.45 11.50 -11.80
C VAL A 208 -8.65 10.84 -12.48
N GLU A 209 -8.55 10.61 -13.79
CA GLU A 209 -9.51 9.83 -14.56
C GLU A 209 -9.04 8.36 -14.63
N PHE A 210 -9.94 7.41 -14.38
CA PHE A 210 -9.67 5.97 -14.51
C PHE A 210 -10.42 5.38 -15.71
N ARG A 211 -9.71 4.64 -16.56
CA ARG A 211 -10.26 3.90 -17.70
C ARG A 211 -9.92 2.41 -17.54
N VAL A 212 -10.92 1.63 -17.17
CA VAL A 212 -10.82 0.17 -17.07
C VAL A 212 -11.05 -0.48 -18.45
N ASP A 213 -10.83 -1.78 -18.56
CA ASP A 213 -10.93 -2.57 -19.81
C ASP A 213 -10.09 -1.97 -20.95
N SER A 214 -9.00 -1.31 -20.59
CA SER A 214 -8.16 -0.50 -21.47
C SER A 214 -6.75 -1.08 -21.57
N HIS A 215 -6.57 -2.09 -22.41
CA HIS A 215 -5.31 -2.80 -22.61
C HIS A 215 -4.50 -2.18 -23.74
N ILE A 216 -3.49 -1.39 -23.37
CA ILE A 216 -2.59 -0.74 -24.33
C ILE A 216 -1.80 -1.79 -25.13
N GLY A 217 -1.79 -1.62 -26.44
CA GLY A 217 -1.19 -2.59 -27.39
C GLY A 217 -2.14 -3.72 -27.79
N LYS A 218 -3.35 -3.77 -27.24
CA LYS A 218 -4.34 -4.80 -27.59
C LYS A 218 -5.66 -4.19 -28.11
N ASN A 219 -6.41 -3.48 -27.28
CA ASN A 219 -7.63 -2.78 -27.68
C ASN A 219 -7.48 -1.26 -27.76
N ILE A 220 -6.38 -0.70 -27.27
CA ILE A 220 -5.97 0.70 -27.47
C ILE A 220 -4.56 0.70 -28.05
N LYS A 221 -4.35 1.44 -29.14
CA LYS A 221 -3.05 1.54 -29.81
C LYS A 221 -2.17 2.58 -29.13
N ILE A 222 -0.86 2.31 -29.09
CA ILE A 222 0.11 3.25 -28.51
C ILE A 222 0.17 4.58 -29.27
N GLU A 223 -0.10 4.54 -30.57
CA GLU A 223 -0.12 5.72 -31.45
C GLU A 223 -1.24 6.70 -31.07
N GLU A 224 -2.36 6.19 -30.53
CA GLU A 224 -3.47 7.01 -30.02
C GLU A 224 -3.01 7.80 -28.78
N LEU A 225 -2.33 7.11 -27.86
CA LEU A 225 -1.77 7.77 -26.66
C LEU A 225 -0.70 8.80 -27.02
N ASN A 226 0.19 8.50 -27.96
CA ASN A 226 1.22 9.43 -28.41
C ASN A 226 0.62 10.71 -29.05
N LYS A 227 -0.58 10.62 -29.62
CA LYS A 227 -1.28 11.77 -30.20
C LYS A 227 -2.01 12.62 -29.15
N ASP A 228 -2.60 11.95 -28.14
CA ASP A 228 -3.56 12.58 -27.22
C ASP A 228 -2.92 13.02 -25.88
N PHE A 229 -1.71 12.58 -25.59
CA PHE A 229 -0.98 12.84 -24.35
C PHE A 229 0.40 13.41 -24.58
N ASP A 230 0.83 14.31 -23.69
CA ASP A 230 2.18 14.90 -23.71
C ASP A 230 3.26 13.93 -23.19
N ALA A 231 2.88 12.99 -22.32
CA ALA A 231 3.76 11.98 -21.76
C ALA A 231 3.01 10.69 -21.42
N ILE A 232 3.74 9.57 -21.39
CA ILE A 232 3.22 8.26 -21.05
C ILE A 232 4.12 7.64 -19.99
N ALA A 233 3.53 7.23 -18.86
CA ALA A 233 4.20 6.50 -17.78
C ALA A 233 3.79 5.01 -17.82
N PHE A 234 4.75 4.12 -18.05
CA PHE A 234 4.52 2.69 -18.06
C PHE A 234 4.67 2.09 -16.64
N CYS A 235 3.55 1.67 -16.04
CA CYS A 235 3.45 1.09 -14.72
C CYS A 235 2.75 -0.28 -14.73
N GLY A 236 2.95 -1.06 -15.80
CA GLY A 236 2.22 -2.29 -16.11
C GLY A 236 2.53 -3.49 -15.19
N GLY A 237 3.53 -3.39 -14.33
CA GLY A 237 3.95 -4.48 -13.45
C GLY A 237 4.65 -5.61 -14.20
N SER A 238 4.76 -6.77 -13.52
CA SER A 238 5.36 -8.00 -14.08
C SER A 238 4.40 -9.17 -13.83
N GLU A 239 3.88 -9.76 -14.89
CA GLU A 239 2.86 -10.84 -14.82
C GLU A 239 3.35 -12.20 -15.35
N ASN A 240 4.53 -12.23 -15.99
CA ASN A 240 5.10 -13.50 -16.41
C ASN A 240 5.64 -14.27 -15.20
N PRO A 241 5.03 -15.41 -14.85
CA PRO A 241 5.48 -16.18 -13.70
C PRO A 241 6.81 -16.85 -14.00
N ARG A 242 7.65 -16.96 -12.97
CA ARG A 242 8.79 -17.88 -13.01
C ARG A 242 8.29 -19.28 -12.67
N ASP A 243 8.54 -20.22 -13.54
CA ASP A 243 8.18 -21.62 -13.27
C ASP A 243 9.27 -22.31 -12.45
N LEU A 244 8.88 -23.39 -11.76
CA LEU A 244 9.77 -24.28 -11.05
C LEU A 244 9.78 -25.65 -11.78
N PRO A 245 10.74 -25.90 -12.68
CA PRO A 245 10.77 -27.10 -13.52
C PRO A 245 11.28 -28.32 -12.74
N VAL A 246 10.47 -28.84 -11.84
CA VAL A 246 10.74 -30.04 -11.05
C VAL A 246 9.80 -31.17 -11.46
N LYS A 247 10.18 -32.43 -11.18
CA LYS A 247 9.35 -33.60 -11.43
C LYS A 247 8.00 -33.45 -10.70
N GLY A 248 6.91 -33.67 -11.42
CA GLY A 248 5.55 -33.50 -10.91
C GLY A 248 4.93 -32.15 -11.21
N ARG A 249 5.66 -31.20 -11.81
CA ARG A 249 5.10 -29.90 -12.20
C ARG A 249 3.94 -30.00 -13.19
N GLU A 250 3.92 -31.06 -13.96
CA GLU A 250 2.91 -31.40 -14.95
C GLU A 250 1.60 -31.95 -14.34
N LEU A 251 1.56 -32.23 -13.05
CA LEU A 251 0.38 -32.80 -12.37
C LEU A 251 -0.77 -31.80 -12.33
N LYS A 252 -1.99 -32.30 -12.40
CA LYS A 252 -3.22 -31.52 -12.25
C LYS A 252 -3.31 -30.94 -10.82
N GLY A 253 -3.82 -29.71 -10.71
CA GLY A 253 -3.99 -29.04 -9.44
C GLY A 253 -2.79 -28.17 -9.03
N ILE A 254 -1.77 -28.08 -9.87
CA ILE A 254 -0.61 -27.19 -9.68
C ILE A 254 -0.77 -25.99 -10.61
N TYR A 255 -1.09 -24.84 -10.05
CA TYR A 255 -1.37 -23.60 -10.76
C TYR A 255 -0.36 -22.53 -10.44
N PHE A 256 -0.21 -21.56 -11.33
CA PHE A 256 0.48 -20.31 -10.98
C PHE A 256 -0.36 -19.48 -10.00
N ALA A 257 0.33 -18.79 -9.11
CA ALA A 257 -0.32 -18.05 -8.03
C ALA A 257 -1.40 -17.08 -8.54
N MET A 258 -1.15 -16.38 -9.65
CA MET A 258 -2.10 -15.41 -10.18
C MET A 258 -3.34 -16.01 -10.81
N GLU A 259 -3.29 -17.24 -11.33
CA GLU A 259 -4.45 -17.97 -11.80
C GLU A 259 -5.40 -18.28 -10.63
N PHE A 260 -4.84 -18.80 -9.53
CA PHE A 260 -5.60 -19.14 -8.33
C PHE A 260 -6.10 -17.91 -7.57
N LEU A 261 -5.20 -16.96 -7.30
CA LEU A 261 -5.52 -15.78 -6.48
C LEU A 261 -6.53 -14.85 -7.14
N SER A 262 -6.43 -14.64 -8.46
CA SER A 262 -7.39 -13.82 -9.20
C SER A 262 -8.79 -14.43 -9.14
N GLN A 263 -8.92 -15.74 -9.37
CA GLN A 263 -10.16 -16.46 -9.25
C GLN A 263 -10.78 -16.34 -7.84
N GLN A 264 -9.96 -16.52 -6.80
CA GLN A 264 -10.44 -16.40 -5.41
C GLN A 264 -10.90 -14.98 -5.09
N ASN A 265 -10.15 -13.95 -5.50
CA ASN A 265 -10.53 -12.56 -5.28
C ASN A 265 -11.82 -12.18 -6.02
N ASP A 266 -12.05 -12.73 -7.22
CA ASP A 266 -13.31 -12.56 -7.95
C ASP A 266 -14.48 -13.25 -7.23
N ARG A 267 -14.27 -14.45 -6.69
CA ARG A 267 -15.27 -15.16 -5.88
C ARG A 267 -15.67 -14.35 -4.64
N VAL A 268 -14.70 -13.84 -3.90
CA VAL A 268 -14.94 -13.03 -2.69
C VAL A 268 -15.67 -11.72 -3.04
N ALA A 269 -15.39 -11.16 -4.21
CA ALA A 269 -16.09 -9.98 -4.74
C ALA A 269 -17.53 -10.27 -5.23
N GLY A 270 -18.00 -11.52 -5.19
CA GLY A 270 -19.34 -11.92 -5.62
C GLY A 270 -19.49 -12.15 -7.12
N ASN A 271 -18.40 -12.17 -7.87
CA ASN A 271 -18.43 -12.50 -9.29
C ASN A 271 -18.71 -14.01 -9.48
N LYS A 272 -19.49 -14.34 -10.51
CA LYS A 272 -19.64 -15.74 -10.92
C LYS A 272 -18.31 -16.22 -11.49
N ILE A 273 -17.83 -17.33 -10.97
CA ILE A 273 -16.65 -18.03 -11.47
C ILE A 273 -17.14 -19.36 -12.01
N ASP A 274 -16.80 -19.66 -13.26
CA ASP A 274 -16.99 -20.99 -13.80
C ASP A 274 -16.04 -21.96 -13.07
N PRO A 275 -16.53 -23.15 -12.66
CA PRO A 275 -15.77 -24.10 -11.85
C PRO A 275 -14.58 -24.71 -12.61
#